data_f11c68fb9932cbf31aed30975ea28ae2
#
_entry.id   f11c68fb9932cbf31aed30975ea28ae2
#
_cell.length_a   1.000
_cell.length_b   1.000
_cell.length_c   1.000
_cell.angle_alpha   90.00
_cell.angle_beta   90.00
_cell.angle_gamma   90.00
#
_symmetry.space_group_name_H-M   'P 1'
#
loop_
_entity.id
_entity.type
_entity.pdbx_description
1 polymer ?
#
loop_
_entity_poly.entity_id
_entity_poly.type
_entity_poly.pdbx_seq_one_letter_code
_entity_poly.pdbx_strand_id
1 'polypeptide(L)'
;MKYTELMQLQNFFSQFKKIDFIKRVNDNILELSFNRERFIFDLTRGMSAIYTAKLMSKNYNAPFDFMLKKYFNNAFIKEVKLLQDNRILCFSVKVDKAYKSYESKIYFEFTGKNTNVIITDEKDLIIEALRHIDKSYRVVKPNVVLEALKPYKMDEKFEEIKNFKDYFTQKFEILHANKIKQIQTLKLAQIDKKIENLKELYLALDKEEVLLDQALNLRKQADILFANLSILKEYEREFELDDFEGKKVKFKLDLSPKESANLFYKNAKKLEQKARNLNLQRENLKEKLDFAYGLK
;
A
#
# COMPACT_ATOMS: atom_id res chain seq x y z
N MET A 1 -21.68 3.00 -1.09
CA MET A 1 -22.93 3.74 -1.33
C MET A 1 -23.92 2.82 -2.04
N LYS A 2 -25.13 2.63 -1.49
CA LYS A 2 -26.23 1.85 -2.09
C LYS A 2 -27.01 2.73 -3.09
N TYR A 3 -27.65 2.11 -4.08
CA TYR A 3 -28.52 2.83 -5.02
C TYR A 3 -29.75 3.45 -4.33
N THR A 4 -30.36 2.68 -3.40
CA THR A 4 -31.51 3.11 -2.59
C THR A 4 -31.15 4.28 -1.67
N GLU A 5 -29.92 4.40 -1.17
CA GLU A 5 -29.43 5.58 -0.47
C GLU A 5 -29.32 6.79 -1.42
N LEU A 6 -28.72 6.59 -2.61
CA LEU A 6 -28.56 7.68 -3.59
C LEU A 6 -29.89 8.23 -4.10
N MET A 7 -30.92 7.39 -4.22
CA MET A 7 -32.27 7.82 -4.59
C MET A 7 -32.86 8.81 -3.57
N GLN A 8 -32.68 8.54 -2.27
CA GLN A 8 -33.13 9.44 -1.22
C GLN A 8 -32.27 10.70 -1.13
N LEU A 9 -30.96 10.56 -1.34
CA LEU A 9 -30.03 11.69 -1.40
C LEU A 9 -30.27 12.61 -2.60
N GLN A 10 -30.68 12.06 -3.75
CA GLN A 10 -31.13 12.85 -4.90
C GLN A 10 -32.24 13.80 -4.46
N ASN A 11 -33.30 13.27 -3.83
CA ASN A 11 -34.43 14.08 -3.34
C ASN A 11 -33.99 15.13 -2.32
N PHE A 12 -33.08 14.75 -1.42
CA PHE A 12 -32.51 15.67 -0.44
C PHE A 12 -31.74 16.81 -1.11
N PHE A 13 -30.83 16.52 -2.06
CA PHE A 13 -30.05 17.54 -2.74
C PHE A 13 -30.85 18.37 -3.74
N SER A 14 -31.97 17.86 -4.27
CA SER A 14 -32.88 18.62 -5.15
C SER A 14 -33.57 19.78 -4.46
N GLN A 15 -33.58 19.84 -3.12
CA GLN A 15 -34.14 20.96 -2.35
C GLN A 15 -33.25 22.21 -2.37
N PHE A 16 -31.95 22.04 -2.69
CA PHE A 16 -31.02 23.16 -2.76
C PHE A 16 -31.10 23.85 -4.13
N LYS A 17 -31.10 25.20 -4.10
CA LYS A 17 -31.15 26.01 -5.32
C LYS A 17 -29.77 26.33 -5.89
N LYS A 18 -28.73 26.25 -5.05
CA LYS A 18 -27.40 26.78 -5.38
C LYS A 18 -26.29 25.94 -4.71
N ILE A 19 -25.21 25.75 -5.43
CA ILE A 19 -23.93 25.31 -4.90
C ILE A 19 -23.12 26.56 -4.56
N ASP A 20 -22.74 26.74 -3.29
CA ASP A 20 -21.93 27.91 -2.87
C ASP A 20 -20.49 27.71 -3.37
N PHE A 21 -19.92 26.55 -3.11
CA PHE A 21 -18.62 26.15 -3.64
C PHE A 21 -18.47 24.63 -3.71
N ILE A 22 -17.53 24.22 -4.55
CA ILE A 22 -17.02 22.84 -4.62
C ILE A 22 -15.50 22.87 -4.67
N LYS A 23 -14.85 22.04 -3.85
CA LYS A 23 -13.40 21.91 -3.85
C LYS A 23 -12.98 20.48 -3.52
N ARG A 24 -11.84 20.06 -4.06
CA ARG A 24 -11.19 18.82 -3.66
C ARG A 24 -10.41 19.06 -2.35
N VAL A 25 -10.66 18.23 -1.34
CA VAL A 25 -10.03 18.31 -0.01
C VAL A 25 -9.03 17.19 0.23
N ASN A 26 -9.16 16.07 -0.48
CA ASN A 26 -8.17 14.99 -0.55
C ASN A 26 -8.24 14.32 -1.93
N ASP A 27 -7.34 13.39 -2.23
CA ASP A 27 -7.15 12.80 -3.57
C ASP A 27 -8.46 12.35 -4.25
N ASN A 28 -9.38 11.77 -3.49
CA ASN A 28 -10.66 11.27 -3.98
C ASN A 28 -11.87 11.86 -3.24
N ILE A 29 -11.69 12.94 -2.52
CA ILE A 29 -12.70 13.51 -1.64
C ILE A 29 -12.95 14.97 -2.01
N LEU A 30 -14.22 15.29 -2.26
CA LEU A 30 -14.68 16.63 -2.56
C LEU A 30 -15.56 17.14 -1.41
N GLU A 31 -15.45 18.43 -1.10
CA GLU A 31 -16.33 19.16 -0.22
C GLU A 31 -17.24 20.05 -1.06
N LEU A 32 -18.55 19.88 -0.89
CA LEU A 32 -19.59 20.70 -1.51
C LEU A 32 -20.30 21.49 -0.43
N SER A 33 -20.60 22.77 -0.70
CA SER A 33 -21.40 23.62 0.20
C SER A 33 -22.69 24.03 -0.48
N PHE A 34 -23.79 23.87 0.25
CA PHE A 34 -25.14 24.30 -0.12
C PHE A 34 -25.73 25.05 1.06
N ASN A 35 -26.17 26.31 0.87
CA ASN A 35 -26.72 27.16 1.95
C ASN A 35 -25.83 27.19 3.21
N ARG A 36 -24.51 27.22 3.06
CA ARG A 36 -23.46 27.14 4.11
C ARG A 36 -23.35 25.79 4.82
N GLU A 37 -24.19 24.83 4.50
CA GLU A 37 -24.01 23.43 4.94
C GLU A 37 -22.98 22.73 4.06
N ARG A 38 -22.11 21.91 4.68
CA ARG A 38 -20.99 21.26 4.00
C ARG A 38 -21.17 19.76 3.99
N PHE A 39 -21.03 19.18 2.81
CA PHE A 39 -21.13 17.76 2.59
C PHE A 39 -19.85 17.24 1.94
N ILE A 40 -19.41 16.07 2.36
CA ILE A 40 -18.24 15.40 1.84
C ILE A 40 -18.70 14.30 0.90
N PHE A 41 -18.25 14.39 -0.35
CA PHE A 41 -18.45 13.39 -1.38
C PHE A 41 -17.13 12.59 -1.48
N ASP A 42 -17.11 11.42 -0.88
CA ASP A 42 -15.95 10.54 -0.84
C ASP A 42 -16.06 9.51 -1.96
N LEU A 43 -15.18 9.62 -2.96
CA LEU A 43 -15.07 8.73 -4.12
C LEU A 43 -13.93 7.73 -3.94
N THR A 44 -13.55 7.40 -2.70
CA THR A 44 -12.56 6.37 -2.43
C THR A 44 -13.09 5.02 -2.90
N ARG A 45 -12.29 4.31 -3.70
CA ARG A 45 -12.66 3.00 -4.25
C ARG A 45 -12.99 2.02 -3.14
N GLY A 46 -14.15 1.35 -3.27
CA GLY A 46 -14.64 0.36 -2.30
C GLY A 46 -15.26 0.95 -1.04
N MET A 47 -15.07 2.26 -0.75
CA MET A 47 -15.60 2.93 0.45
C MET A 47 -16.28 4.26 0.13
N SER A 48 -16.83 4.40 -1.07
CA SER A 48 -17.47 5.64 -1.50
C SER A 48 -18.75 5.94 -0.70
N ALA A 49 -18.92 7.21 -0.31
CA ALA A 49 -20.08 7.66 0.47
C ALA A 49 -20.27 9.19 0.43
N ILE A 50 -21.42 9.65 0.91
CA ILE A 50 -21.68 11.06 1.20
C ILE A 50 -21.94 11.20 2.70
N TYR A 51 -21.25 12.14 3.35
CA TYR A 51 -21.34 12.36 4.78
C TYR A 51 -20.99 13.81 5.17
N THR A 52 -21.16 14.17 6.43
CA THR A 52 -20.71 15.46 6.99
C THR A 52 -19.53 15.23 7.92
N ALA A 53 -18.43 15.94 7.70
CA ALA A 53 -17.27 15.94 8.59
C ALA A 53 -16.43 17.20 8.37
N LYS A 54 -15.68 17.60 9.39
CA LYS A 54 -14.66 18.64 9.26
C LYS A 54 -13.34 17.96 8.92
N LEU A 55 -12.92 18.07 7.66
CA LEU A 55 -11.68 17.49 7.19
C LEU A 55 -10.56 18.53 7.07
N MET A 56 -9.33 18.12 7.31
CA MET A 56 -8.17 18.93 6.94
C MET A 56 -8.06 18.97 5.41
N SER A 57 -8.10 20.18 4.84
CA SER A 57 -8.06 20.36 3.38
C SER A 57 -6.61 20.47 2.90
N LYS A 58 -6.27 19.66 1.90
CA LYS A 58 -5.07 19.86 1.10
C LYS A 58 -5.39 20.86 -0.04
N ASN A 59 -4.40 21.61 -0.47
CA ASN A 59 -4.54 22.48 -1.64
C ASN A 59 -4.18 21.71 -2.90
N TYR A 60 -5.11 21.71 -3.84
CA TYR A 60 -4.93 21.10 -5.16
C TYR A 60 -5.04 22.17 -6.24
N ASN A 61 -4.15 22.08 -7.25
CA ASN A 61 -4.06 23.04 -8.36
C ASN A 61 -3.97 22.31 -9.72
N ALA A 62 -4.61 21.15 -9.85
CA ALA A 62 -4.71 20.44 -11.12
C ALA A 62 -5.78 21.07 -12.03
N PRO A 63 -5.78 20.80 -13.35
CA PRO A 63 -6.82 21.27 -14.27
C PRO A 63 -8.25 20.99 -13.77
N PHE A 64 -8.48 19.81 -13.21
CA PHE A 64 -9.76 19.45 -12.60
C PHE A 64 -10.22 20.43 -11.51
N ASP A 65 -9.31 20.87 -10.64
CA ASP A 65 -9.64 21.79 -9.52
C ASP A 65 -10.00 23.19 -10.03
N PHE A 66 -9.36 23.63 -11.12
CA PHE A 66 -9.71 24.89 -11.78
C PHE A 66 -11.09 24.80 -12.45
N MET A 67 -11.42 23.67 -13.08
CA MET A 67 -12.74 23.47 -13.70
C MET A 67 -13.84 23.38 -12.65
N LEU A 68 -13.61 22.74 -11.49
CA LEU A 68 -14.54 22.78 -10.35
C LEU A 68 -14.88 24.22 -9.96
N LYS A 69 -13.88 25.06 -9.73
CA LYS A 69 -14.08 26.48 -9.36
C LYS A 69 -14.78 27.27 -10.44
N LYS A 70 -14.42 27.03 -11.70
CA LYS A 70 -14.95 27.78 -12.85
C LYS A 70 -16.43 27.53 -13.07
N TYR A 71 -16.87 26.26 -12.99
CA TYR A 71 -18.21 25.85 -13.41
C TYR A 71 -19.19 25.62 -12.27
N PHE A 72 -18.72 25.50 -11.02
CA PHE A 72 -19.60 25.12 -9.91
C PHE A 72 -19.61 26.07 -8.72
N ASN A 73 -18.66 27.00 -8.61
CA ASN A 73 -18.72 27.99 -7.53
C ASN A 73 -19.83 29.01 -7.84
N ASN A 74 -20.71 29.17 -6.87
CA ASN A 74 -21.91 30.01 -6.97
C ASN A 74 -22.87 29.60 -8.10
N ALA A 75 -22.92 28.30 -8.42
CA ALA A 75 -23.72 27.74 -9.49
C ALA A 75 -25.17 27.51 -9.06
N PHE A 76 -26.13 27.90 -9.90
CA PHE A 76 -27.54 27.56 -9.71
C PHE A 76 -27.82 26.14 -10.17
N ILE A 77 -28.48 25.36 -9.31
CA ILE A 77 -28.85 23.97 -9.61
C ILE A 77 -30.11 24.01 -10.48
N LYS A 78 -30.03 23.41 -11.66
CA LYS A 78 -31.16 23.20 -12.54
C LYS A 78 -31.87 21.88 -12.22
N GLU A 79 -31.07 20.83 -12.02
CA GLU A 79 -31.59 19.49 -11.78
C GLU A 79 -30.56 18.67 -11.00
N VAL A 80 -31.03 17.81 -10.10
CA VAL A 80 -30.25 16.73 -9.50
C VAL A 80 -30.87 15.41 -9.91
N LYS A 81 -30.13 14.58 -10.60
CA LYS A 81 -30.62 13.33 -11.22
C LYS A 81 -29.77 12.14 -10.80
N LEU A 82 -30.43 11.07 -10.39
CA LEU A 82 -29.82 9.74 -10.30
C LEU A 82 -30.01 9.03 -11.63
N LEU A 83 -28.90 8.58 -12.25
CA LEU A 83 -28.98 7.84 -13.49
C LEU A 83 -29.56 6.46 -13.23
N GLN A 84 -30.54 6.05 -14.06
CA GLN A 84 -31.20 4.76 -13.94
C GLN A 84 -30.20 3.61 -13.94
N ASP A 85 -30.44 2.64 -13.07
CA ASP A 85 -29.68 1.39 -12.95
C ASP A 85 -28.17 1.58 -12.72
N ASN A 86 -27.78 2.77 -12.25
CA ASN A 86 -26.39 3.07 -11.92
C ASN A 86 -26.28 3.94 -10.66
N ARG A 87 -25.21 3.78 -9.92
CA ARG A 87 -24.92 4.59 -8.73
C ARG A 87 -24.19 5.87 -9.12
N ILE A 88 -24.85 6.70 -9.95
CA ILE A 88 -24.31 7.96 -10.47
C ILE A 88 -25.27 9.09 -10.17
N LEU A 89 -24.83 10.02 -9.33
CA LEU A 89 -25.55 11.26 -9.01
C LEU A 89 -25.01 12.38 -9.89
N CYS A 90 -25.89 13.01 -10.66
CA CYS A 90 -25.58 14.10 -11.56
C CYS A 90 -26.23 15.39 -11.10
N PHE A 91 -25.46 16.48 -11.07
CA PHE A 91 -25.96 17.84 -10.87
C PHE A 91 -25.81 18.60 -12.18
N SER A 92 -26.92 19.07 -12.75
CA SER A 92 -26.94 20.01 -13.86
C SER A 92 -27.04 21.42 -13.28
N VAL A 93 -26.10 22.28 -13.66
CA VAL A 93 -25.97 23.62 -13.08
C VAL A 93 -25.80 24.68 -14.15
N LYS A 94 -26.12 25.93 -13.75
CA LYS A 94 -25.86 27.13 -14.52
C LYS A 94 -25.07 28.15 -13.68
N VAL A 95 -24.02 28.70 -14.27
CA VAL A 95 -23.21 29.77 -13.69
C VAL A 95 -23.30 30.98 -14.58
N ASP A 96 -23.84 32.08 -14.07
CA ASP A 96 -23.85 33.36 -14.75
C ASP A 96 -22.62 34.19 -14.32
N LYS A 97 -21.78 34.57 -15.26
CA LYS A 97 -20.68 35.53 -15.10
C LYS A 97 -20.95 36.77 -15.92
N ALA A 98 -20.27 37.87 -15.63
CA ALA A 98 -20.53 39.20 -16.19
C ALA A 98 -20.80 39.22 -17.70
N TYR A 99 -20.18 38.35 -18.50
CA TYR A 99 -20.32 38.34 -19.96
C TYR A 99 -20.70 36.97 -20.57
N LYS A 100 -20.78 35.94 -19.75
CA LYS A 100 -21.05 34.58 -20.26
C LYS A 100 -21.80 33.76 -19.22
N SER A 101 -22.76 32.98 -19.69
CA SER A 101 -23.41 31.92 -18.92
C SER A 101 -22.83 30.57 -19.33
N TYR A 102 -22.60 29.71 -18.37
CA TYR A 102 -22.12 28.36 -18.60
C TYR A 102 -23.15 27.38 -18.03
N GLU A 103 -23.56 26.44 -18.88
CA GLU A 103 -24.31 25.27 -18.42
C GLU A 103 -23.37 24.07 -18.40
N SER A 104 -23.37 23.34 -17.31
CA SER A 104 -22.47 22.21 -17.11
C SER A 104 -23.10 21.17 -16.21
N LYS A 105 -22.58 19.96 -16.29
CA LYS A 105 -22.99 18.85 -15.45
C LYS A 105 -21.79 18.30 -14.70
N ILE A 106 -22.01 17.83 -13.48
CA ILE A 106 -21.01 17.07 -12.71
C ILE A 106 -21.61 15.73 -12.32
N TYR A 107 -20.90 14.67 -12.67
CA TYR A 107 -21.27 13.29 -12.41
C TYR A 107 -20.40 12.74 -11.27
N PHE A 108 -21.05 12.32 -10.20
CA PHE A 108 -20.41 11.60 -9.09
C PHE A 108 -20.71 10.12 -9.25
N GLU A 109 -19.73 9.34 -9.67
CA GLU A 109 -19.85 7.92 -9.93
C GLU A 109 -19.44 7.11 -8.70
N PHE A 110 -20.42 6.57 -7.95
CA PHE A 110 -20.22 5.70 -6.78
C PHE A 110 -20.18 4.21 -7.16
N THR A 111 -19.58 3.88 -8.30
CA THR A 111 -19.65 2.58 -8.96
C THR A 111 -18.60 1.56 -8.47
N GLY A 112 -18.21 1.64 -7.20
CA GLY A 112 -17.29 0.66 -6.60
C GLY A 112 -15.84 0.81 -7.07
N LYS A 113 -15.37 -0.05 -7.97
CA LYS A 113 -14.00 0.00 -8.48
C LYS A 113 -13.74 1.18 -9.44
N ASN A 114 -14.79 1.66 -10.09
CA ASN A 114 -14.72 2.70 -11.13
C ASN A 114 -15.25 4.04 -10.64
N THR A 115 -15.13 4.35 -9.35
CA THR A 115 -15.53 5.66 -8.81
C THR A 115 -14.81 6.78 -9.54
N ASN A 116 -15.56 7.83 -9.94
CA ASN A 116 -14.99 9.00 -10.61
C ASN A 116 -15.82 10.26 -10.33
N VAL A 117 -15.27 11.41 -10.70
CA VAL A 117 -16.02 12.67 -10.82
C VAL A 117 -15.72 13.22 -12.20
N ILE A 118 -16.77 13.47 -12.98
CA ILE A 118 -16.65 13.91 -14.38
C ILE A 118 -17.41 15.20 -14.56
N ILE A 119 -16.79 16.18 -15.17
CA ILE A 119 -17.37 17.46 -15.52
C ILE A 119 -17.60 17.47 -17.03
N THR A 120 -18.83 17.81 -17.43
CA THR A 120 -19.18 17.93 -18.85
C THR A 120 -19.87 19.27 -19.12
N ASP A 121 -19.99 19.62 -20.39
CA ASP A 121 -20.92 20.63 -20.85
C ASP A 121 -22.38 20.09 -20.88
N GLU A 122 -23.29 20.90 -21.39
CA GLU A 122 -24.73 20.54 -21.54
C GLU A 122 -24.96 19.34 -22.48
N LYS A 123 -24.04 19.10 -23.45
CA LYS A 123 -24.09 18.05 -24.45
C LYS A 123 -23.31 16.79 -24.07
N ASP A 124 -22.92 16.68 -22.80
CA ASP A 124 -22.12 15.58 -22.25
C ASP A 124 -20.70 15.45 -22.86
N LEU A 125 -20.19 16.53 -23.49
CA LEU A 125 -18.77 16.59 -23.86
C LEU A 125 -17.94 16.81 -22.59
N ILE A 126 -16.99 15.90 -22.32
CA ILE A 126 -16.15 15.94 -21.12
C ILE A 126 -15.23 17.16 -21.17
N ILE A 127 -15.36 18.02 -20.16
CA ILE A 127 -14.47 19.16 -19.91
C ILE A 127 -13.25 18.69 -19.15
N GLU A 128 -13.49 17.92 -18.06
CA GLU A 128 -12.42 17.39 -17.22
C GLU A 128 -12.95 16.25 -16.33
N ALA A 129 -12.05 15.42 -15.81
CA ALA A 129 -12.39 14.34 -14.87
C ALA A 129 -11.34 14.18 -13.76
N LEU A 130 -11.79 13.73 -12.59
CA LEU A 130 -10.89 13.42 -11.47
C LEU A 130 -9.88 12.34 -11.85
N ARG A 131 -10.33 11.35 -12.65
CA ARG A 131 -9.49 10.27 -13.19
C ARG A 131 -9.75 10.11 -14.68
N HIS A 132 -8.69 10.22 -15.47
CA HIS A 132 -8.75 9.89 -16.89
C HIS A 132 -8.71 8.38 -17.09
N ILE A 133 -9.48 7.88 -18.07
CA ILE A 133 -9.56 6.46 -18.44
C ILE A 133 -9.40 6.36 -19.95
N ASP A 134 -8.26 5.83 -20.41
CA ASP A 134 -7.96 5.67 -21.82
C ASP A 134 -8.08 4.22 -22.31
N LYS A 135 -7.86 3.24 -21.41
CA LYS A 135 -7.80 1.81 -21.75
C LYS A 135 -9.01 1.05 -21.21
N SER A 136 -10.20 1.44 -21.65
CA SER A 136 -11.46 0.79 -21.28
C SER A 136 -12.46 0.90 -22.41
N TYR A 137 -13.54 0.09 -22.37
CA TYR A 137 -14.69 0.24 -23.29
C TYR A 137 -15.31 1.63 -23.22
N ARG A 138 -15.15 2.35 -22.10
CA ARG A 138 -15.61 3.70 -21.88
C ARG A 138 -14.41 4.61 -21.64
N VAL A 139 -14.19 5.52 -22.58
CA VAL A 139 -13.11 6.50 -22.50
C VAL A 139 -13.57 7.72 -21.70
N VAL A 140 -12.79 8.16 -20.71
CA VAL A 140 -13.08 9.35 -19.90
C VAL A 140 -11.87 10.28 -19.93
N LYS A 141 -11.91 11.25 -20.83
CA LYS A 141 -10.89 12.29 -20.97
C LYS A 141 -11.46 13.54 -21.64
N PRO A 142 -10.84 14.71 -21.52
CA PRO A 142 -11.31 15.94 -22.14
C PRO A 142 -11.57 15.78 -23.65
N ASN A 143 -12.60 16.47 -24.13
CA ASN A 143 -13.03 16.50 -25.53
C ASN A 143 -13.59 15.16 -26.08
N VAL A 144 -14.01 14.25 -25.20
CA VAL A 144 -14.74 13.02 -25.57
C VAL A 144 -16.17 13.12 -25.04
N VAL A 145 -17.15 12.67 -25.79
CA VAL A 145 -18.55 12.58 -25.31
C VAL A 145 -18.65 11.49 -24.25
N LEU A 146 -19.29 11.80 -23.13
CA LEU A 146 -19.44 10.87 -22.02
C LEU A 146 -20.45 9.78 -22.37
N GLU A 147 -19.98 8.55 -22.57
CA GLU A 147 -20.82 7.40 -22.75
C GLU A 147 -21.47 6.94 -21.44
N ALA A 148 -22.71 6.48 -21.50
CA ALA A 148 -23.41 5.90 -20.36
C ALA A 148 -22.76 4.59 -19.92
N LEU A 149 -22.71 4.35 -18.62
CA LEU A 149 -22.34 3.05 -18.08
C LEU A 149 -23.42 2.02 -18.39
N LYS A 150 -23.01 0.78 -18.62
CA LYS A 150 -23.96 -0.35 -18.76
C LYS A 150 -24.79 -0.47 -17.48
N PRO A 151 -26.12 -0.67 -17.60
CA PRO A 151 -26.98 -0.86 -16.44
C PRO A 151 -26.50 -2.04 -15.59
N TYR A 152 -26.56 -1.87 -14.29
CA TYR A 152 -26.22 -2.93 -13.33
C TYR A 152 -27.44 -3.17 -12.43
N LYS A 153 -28.05 -4.36 -12.57
CA LYS A 153 -29.16 -4.76 -11.68
C LYS A 153 -28.65 -4.87 -10.26
N MET A 154 -29.27 -4.11 -9.38
CA MET A 154 -28.97 -4.10 -7.94
C MET A 154 -30.16 -4.64 -7.17
N ASP A 155 -29.93 -5.75 -6.51
CA ASP A 155 -30.90 -6.30 -5.56
C ASP A 155 -30.56 -5.76 -4.16
N GLU A 156 -31.00 -4.53 -3.87
CA GLU A 156 -30.71 -3.83 -2.64
C GLU A 156 -32.01 -3.64 -1.84
N LYS A 157 -31.97 -4.03 -0.55
CA LYS A 157 -33.09 -3.73 0.35
C LYS A 157 -33.21 -2.23 0.55
N PHE A 158 -34.44 -1.72 0.41
CA PHE A 158 -34.76 -0.33 0.68
C PHE A 158 -34.78 -0.11 2.20
N GLU A 159 -33.99 0.85 2.66
CA GLU A 159 -33.96 1.33 4.04
C GLU A 159 -34.23 2.83 4.00
N GLU A 160 -35.32 3.29 4.65
CA GLU A 160 -35.69 4.69 4.67
C GLU A 160 -34.75 5.52 5.56
N ILE A 161 -34.25 6.64 5.04
CA ILE A 161 -33.47 7.62 5.78
C ILE A 161 -34.44 8.58 6.49
N LYS A 162 -34.76 8.29 7.74
CA LYS A 162 -35.70 9.12 8.54
C LYS A 162 -35.16 10.50 8.87
N ASN A 163 -33.87 10.62 9.13
CA ASN A 163 -33.19 11.88 9.46
C ASN A 163 -31.85 11.96 8.72
N PHE A 164 -31.72 12.87 7.77
CA PHE A 164 -30.52 13.03 6.97
C PHE A 164 -29.32 13.51 7.78
N LYS A 165 -29.52 14.38 8.80
CA LYS A 165 -28.44 14.86 9.66
C LYS A 165 -27.79 13.70 10.42
N ASP A 166 -28.59 12.86 11.03
CA ASP A 166 -28.11 11.66 11.75
C ASP A 166 -27.47 10.67 10.78
N TYR A 167 -28.10 10.46 9.62
CA TYR A 167 -27.54 9.60 8.56
C TYR A 167 -26.12 10.01 8.15
N PHE A 168 -25.89 11.29 7.86
CA PHE A 168 -24.57 11.78 7.44
C PHE A 168 -23.53 11.62 8.55
N THR A 169 -23.88 11.88 9.80
CA THR A 169 -22.99 11.73 10.95
C THR A 169 -22.63 10.25 11.17
N GLN A 170 -23.63 9.37 11.25
CA GLN A 170 -23.42 7.93 11.40
C GLN A 170 -22.64 7.33 10.24
N LYS A 171 -22.89 7.80 9.01
CA LYS A 171 -22.16 7.34 7.82
C LYS A 171 -20.67 7.63 7.93
N PHE A 172 -20.29 8.81 8.41
CA PHE A 172 -18.90 9.15 8.68
C PHE A 172 -18.28 8.25 9.74
N GLU A 173 -18.97 8.07 10.87
CA GLU A 173 -18.46 7.24 11.98
C GLU A 173 -18.20 5.80 11.55
N ILE A 174 -19.15 5.18 10.84
CA ILE A 174 -19.01 3.82 10.31
C ILE A 174 -17.83 3.70 9.34
N LEU A 175 -17.71 4.65 8.42
CA LEU A 175 -16.61 4.64 7.45
C LEU A 175 -15.25 4.85 8.11
N HIS A 176 -15.19 5.76 9.08
CA HIS A 176 -13.97 6.05 9.83
C HIS A 176 -13.53 4.84 10.66
N ALA A 177 -14.47 4.21 11.38
CA ALA A 177 -14.21 2.99 12.14
C ALA A 177 -13.72 1.84 11.24
N ASN A 178 -14.38 1.63 10.09
CA ASN A 178 -13.96 0.61 9.11
C ASN A 178 -12.56 0.87 8.55
N LYS A 179 -12.24 2.13 8.26
CA LYS A 179 -10.91 2.54 7.77
C LYS A 179 -9.82 2.28 8.81
N ILE A 180 -10.08 2.65 10.08
CA ILE A 180 -9.16 2.36 11.19
C ILE A 180 -8.93 0.85 11.29
N LYS A 181 -10.01 0.05 11.32
CA LYS A 181 -9.92 -1.41 11.39
C LYS A 181 -9.11 -2.00 10.24
N GLN A 182 -9.30 -1.53 9.01
CA GLN A 182 -8.51 -1.98 7.86
C GLN A 182 -7.02 -1.64 8.01
N ILE A 183 -6.70 -0.42 8.45
CA ILE A 183 -5.30 0.00 8.68
C ILE A 183 -4.66 -0.86 9.77
N GLN A 184 -5.38 -1.12 10.87
CA GLN A 184 -4.91 -1.98 11.95
C GLN A 184 -4.63 -3.41 11.45
N THR A 185 -5.57 -4.01 10.70
CA THR A 185 -5.40 -5.35 10.12
C THR A 185 -4.18 -5.43 9.20
N LEU A 186 -4.00 -4.44 8.33
CA LEU A 186 -2.84 -4.40 7.43
C LEU A 186 -1.52 -4.25 8.19
N LYS A 187 -1.48 -3.40 9.23
CA LYS A 187 -0.28 -3.23 10.06
C LYS A 187 0.06 -4.51 10.82
N LEU A 188 -0.95 -5.16 11.40
CA LEU A 188 -0.75 -6.45 12.09
C LEU A 188 -0.20 -7.51 11.14
N ALA A 189 -0.76 -7.66 9.95
CA ALA A 189 -0.26 -8.60 8.94
C ALA A 189 1.19 -8.30 8.52
N GLN A 190 1.58 -7.03 8.42
CA GLN A 190 2.97 -6.64 8.14
C GLN A 190 3.92 -7.01 9.29
N ILE A 191 3.47 -6.81 10.54
CA ILE A 191 4.25 -7.19 11.73
C ILE A 191 4.40 -8.70 11.79
N ASP A 192 3.33 -9.47 11.57
CA ASP A 192 3.36 -10.94 11.58
C ASP A 192 4.34 -11.48 10.53
N LYS A 193 4.29 -10.95 9.29
CA LYS A 193 5.23 -11.32 8.25
C LYS A 193 6.69 -10.99 8.62
N LYS A 194 6.92 -9.85 9.27
CA LYS A 194 8.26 -9.47 9.76
C LYS A 194 8.77 -10.43 10.83
N ILE A 195 7.90 -10.82 11.77
CA ILE A 195 8.22 -11.81 12.81
C ILE A 195 8.59 -13.15 12.18
N GLU A 196 7.82 -13.62 11.21
CA GLU A 196 8.07 -14.89 10.51
C GLU A 196 9.42 -14.87 9.81
N ASN A 197 9.71 -13.85 9.01
CA ASN A 197 11.01 -13.70 8.36
C ASN A 197 12.19 -13.65 9.36
N LEU A 198 12.02 -12.95 10.49
CA LEU A 198 13.06 -12.89 11.53
C LEU A 198 13.28 -14.25 12.20
N LYS A 199 12.22 -15.03 12.41
CA LYS A 199 12.32 -16.41 12.93
C LYS A 199 13.05 -17.32 11.96
N GLU A 200 12.72 -17.25 10.68
CA GLU A 200 13.41 -18.04 9.65
C GLU A 200 14.90 -17.73 9.62
N LEU A 201 15.26 -16.44 9.65
CA LEU A 201 16.66 -16.00 9.72
C LEU A 201 17.36 -16.49 10.99
N TYR A 202 16.68 -16.46 12.14
CA TYR A 202 17.23 -16.95 13.40
C TYR A 202 17.47 -18.45 13.38
N LEU A 203 16.54 -19.23 12.80
CA LEU A 203 16.66 -20.68 12.69
C LEU A 203 17.70 -21.11 11.64
N ALA A 204 17.92 -20.31 10.61
CA ALA A 204 18.91 -20.57 9.56
C ALA A 204 20.37 -20.28 10.00
N LEU A 205 20.59 -19.68 11.18
CA LEU A 205 21.94 -19.45 11.70
C LEU A 205 22.62 -20.80 12.01
N ASP A 206 23.84 -20.96 11.54
CA ASP A 206 24.71 -22.10 11.88
C ASP A 206 24.84 -22.25 13.42
N LYS A 207 25.12 -23.46 13.87
CA LYS A 207 25.48 -23.69 15.28
C LYS A 207 26.93 -23.29 15.49
N GLU A 208 27.20 -22.46 16.51
CA GLU A 208 28.54 -22.01 16.85
C GLU A 208 29.50 -23.19 17.09
N GLU A 209 29.02 -24.20 17.82
CA GLU A 209 29.79 -25.44 18.16
C GLU A 209 30.33 -26.12 16.90
N VAL A 210 29.52 -26.24 15.85
CA VAL A 210 29.93 -26.89 14.58
C VAL A 210 31.07 -26.14 13.91
N LEU A 211 31.04 -24.79 13.93
CA LEU A 211 32.11 -23.99 13.34
C LEU A 211 33.39 -24.04 14.16
N LEU A 212 33.28 -24.09 15.49
CA LEU A 212 34.42 -24.22 16.39
C LEU A 212 35.07 -25.60 16.27
N ASP A 213 34.28 -26.67 16.16
CA ASP A 213 34.81 -28.04 15.93
C ASP A 213 35.51 -28.13 14.58
N GLN A 214 34.97 -27.56 13.54
CA GLN A 214 35.62 -27.50 12.22
C GLN A 214 36.94 -26.71 12.29
N ALA A 215 36.96 -25.58 12.98
CA ALA A 215 38.15 -24.77 13.18
C ALA A 215 39.24 -25.55 13.96
N LEU A 216 38.84 -26.26 15.01
CA LEU A 216 39.74 -27.10 15.81
C LEU A 216 40.36 -28.22 14.97
N ASN A 217 39.53 -28.91 14.14
CA ASN A 217 40.03 -29.96 13.25
C ASN A 217 41.03 -29.40 12.23
N LEU A 218 40.77 -28.25 11.63
CA LEU A 218 41.72 -27.61 10.71
C LEU A 218 43.02 -27.20 11.40
N ARG A 219 42.95 -26.72 12.65
CA ARG A 219 44.17 -26.44 13.45
C ARG A 219 44.98 -27.70 13.73
N LYS A 220 44.34 -28.79 14.19
CA LYS A 220 44.99 -30.07 14.40
C LYS A 220 45.70 -30.57 13.17
N GLN A 221 45.03 -30.51 11.99
CA GLN A 221 45.64 -30.88 10.71
C GLN A 221 46.83 -29.99 10.36
N ALA A 222 46.74 -28.69 10.56
CA ALA A 222 47.84 -27.77 10.34
C ALA A 222 49.03 -28.07 11.25
N ASP A 223 48.76 -28.33 12.54
CA ASP A 223 49.77 -28.64 13.56
C ASP A 223 50.55 -29.92 13.20
N ILE A 224 49.81 -30.99 12.75
CA ILE A 224 50.43 -32.26 12.29
C ILE A 224 51.33 -31.99 11.08
N LEU A 225 50.88 -31.22 10.09
CA LEU A 225 51.69 -30.87 8.92
C LEU A 225 52.92 -30.07 9.32
N PHE A 226 52.82 -29.07 10.20
CA PHE A 226 53.94 -28.25 10.63
C PHE A 226 54.97 -29.07 11.40
N ALA A 227 54.52 -29.96 12.32
CA ALA A 227 55.39 -30.85 13.07
C ALA A 227 56.23 -31.79 12.19
N ASN A 228 55.70 -32.14 11.02
CA ASN A 228 56.34 -33.13 10.13
C ASN A 228 56.95 -32.50 8.85
N LEU A 229 57.06 -31.17 8.77
CA LEU A 229 57.62 -30.51 7.55
C LEU A 229 59.03 -30.90 7.25
N SER A 230 59.84 -31.31 8.22
CA SER A 230 61.23 -31.76 8.01
C SER A 230 61.36 -33.09 7.27
N ILE A 231 60.34 -33.94 7.30
CA ILE A 231 60.34 -35.24 6.70
C ILE A 231 59.53 -35.27 5.38
N LEU A 232 58.70 -34.26 5.12
CA LEU A 232 57.83 -34.14 3.93
C LEU A 232 58.56 -33.42 2.79
N LYS A 233 58.42 -33.96 1.57
CA LYS A 233 58.97 -33.32 0.36
C LYS A 233 57.98 -32.24 -0.11
N GLU A 234 58.51 -31.16 -0.67
CA GLU A 234 57.72 -29.99 -1.10
C GLU A 234 56.67 -30.32 -2.16
N TYR A 235 56.90 -31.34 -2.98
CA TYR A 235 55.99 -31.79 -4.03
C TYR A 235 55.04 -32.92 -3.61
N GLU A 236 55.16 -33.43 -2.38
CA GLU A 236 54.36 -34.53 -1.86
C GLU A 236 52.91 -34.03 -1.58
N ARG A 237 51.92 -34.75 -2.08
CA ARG A 237 50.51 -34.34 -1.97
C ARG A 237 49.63 -35.38 -1.29
N GLU A 238 50.02 -36.65 -1.32
CA GLU A 238 49.26 -37.71 -0.67
C GLU A 238 50.21 -38.51 0.24
N PHE A 239 49.93 -38.51 1.54
CA PHE A 239 50.72 -39.17 2.55
C PHE A 239 49.91 -39.43 3.82
N GLU A 240 50.44 -40.28 4.70
CA GLU A 240 49.88 -40.54 6.03
C GLU A 240 50.89 -40.07 7.09
N LEU A 241 50.38 -39.41 8.10
CA LEU A 241 51.17 -39.01 9.27
C LEU A 241 50.44 -39.44 10.54
N ASP A 242 51.22 -39.70 11.58
CA ASP A 242 50.68 -39.96 12.91
C ASP A 242 50.30 -38.62 13.58
N ASP A 243 49.09 -38.58 14.15
CA ASP A 243 48.69 -37.45 15.01
C ASP A 243 49.40 -37.50 16.36
N PHE A 244 49.17 -36.52 17.20
CA PHE A 244 49.77 -36.43 18.52
C PHE A 244 49.29 -37.52 19.49
N GLU A 245 48.25 -38.31 19.12
CA GLU A 245 47.73 -39.47 19.86
C GLU A 245 48.16 -40.78 19.27
N GLY A 246 48.97 -40.77 18.19
CA GLY A 246 49.48 -41.98 17.49
C GLY A 246 48.48 -42.56 16.47
N LYS A 247 47.44 -41.85 16.11
CA LYS A 247 46.48 -42.26 15.08
C LYS A 247 46.96 -41.80 13.69
N LYS A 248 46.84 -42.66 12.71
CA LYS A 248 47.17 -42.34 11.31
C LYS A 248 46.13 -41.40 10.69
N VAL A 249 46.60 -40.26 10.21
CA VAL A 249 45.80 -39.26 9.47
C VAL A 249 46.29 -39.24 8.02
N LYS A 250 45.35 -39.42 7.07
CA LYS A 250 45.62 -39.32 5.64
C LYS A 250 45.46 -37.88 5.19
N PHE A 251 46.46 -37.40 4.48
CA PHE A 251 46.45 -36.10 3.85
C PHE A 251 46.37 -36.24 2.33
N LYS A 252 45.51 -35.43 1.73
CA LYS A 252 45.45 -35.21 0.29
C LYS A 252 45.42 -33.70 0.07
N LEU A 253 46.53 -33.17 -0.43
CA LEU A 253 46.79 -31.74 -0.51
C LEU A 253 46.82 -31.27 -1.97
N ASP A 254 46.28 -30.09 -2.22
CA ASP A 254 46.36 -29.42 -3.52
C ASP A 254 47.62 -28.55 -3.64
N LEU A 255 48.15 -28.07 -2.52
CA LEU A 255 49.32 -27.21 -2.41
C LEU A 255 50.49 -27.94 -1.75
N SER A 256 51.66 -27.30 -1.66
CA SER A 256 52.77 -27.85 -0.88
C SER A 256 52.36 -28.01 0.61
N PRO A 257 52.98 -28.95 1.35
CA PRO A 257 52.63 -29.21 2.75
C PRO A 257 52.68 -27.95 3.61
N LYS A 258 53.67 -27.08 3.41
CA LYS A 258 53.79 -25.80 4.13
C LYS A 258 52.67 -24.81 3.79
N GLU A 259 52.36 -24.68 2.51
CA GLU A 259 51.28 -23.78 2.07
C GLU A 259 49.90 -24.28 2.54
N SER A 260 49.68 -25.61 2.49
CA SER A 260 48.46 -26.25 2.96
C SER A 260 48.28 -26.04 4.47
N ALA A 261 49.31 -26.18 5.27
CA ALA A 261 49.26 -25.93 6.69
C ALA A 261 48.89 -24.46 6.99
N ASN A 262 49.51 -23.50 6.28
CA ASN A 262 49.18 -22.10 6.40
C ASN A 262 47.72 -21.81 5.99
N LEU A 263 47.25 -22.45 4.92
CA LEU A 263 45.84 -22.31 4.48
C LEU A 263 44.86 -22.86 5.53
N PHE A 264 45.18 -24.01 6.15
CA PHE A 264 44.35 -24.61 7.20
C PHE A 264 44.25 -23.66 8.42
N TYR A 265 45.37 -23.08 8.88
CA TYR A 265 45.32 -22.08 9.95
C TYR A 265 44.50 -20.83 9.57
N LYS A 266 44.68 -20.34 8.32
CA LYS A 266 43.90 -19.19 7.84
C LYS A 266 42.40 -19.50 7.81
N ASN A 267 42.03 -20.70 7.37
CA ASN A 267 40.63 -21.12 7.32
C ASN A 267 40.06 -21.35 8.75
N ALA A 268 40.83 -21.96 9.65
CA ALA A 268 40.46 -22.12 11.05
C ALA A 268 40.18 -20.74 11.70
N LYS A 269 41.05 -19.76 11.52
CA LYS A 269 40.86 -18.41 12.02
C LYS A 269 39.61 -17.76 11.46
N LYS A 270 39.29 -17.96 10.16
CA LYS A 270 38.06 -17.47 9.55
C LYS A 270 36.81 -18.09 10.17
N LEU A 271 36.83 -19.41 10.44
CA LEU A 271 35.71 -20.10 11.09
C LEU A 271 35.49 -19.63 12.52
N GLU A 272 36.56 -19.43 13.31
CA GLU A 272 36.47 -18.86 14.66
C GLU A 272 35.87 -17.45 14.65
N GLN A 273 36.29 -16.63 13.69
CA GLN A 273 35.74 -15.29 13.54
C GLN A 273 34.27 -15.31 13.14
N LYS A 274 33.88 -16.25 12.23
CA LYS A 274 32.47 -16.48 11.85
C LYS A 274 31.66 -16.93 13.07
N ALA A 275 32.20 -17.85 13.90
CA ALA A 275 31.54 -18.32 15.11
C ALA A 275 31.28 -17.18 16.12
N ARG A 276 32.27 -16.31 16.36
CA ARG A 276 32.10 -15.12 17.24
C ARG A 276 31.02 -14.16 16.71
N ASN A 277 30.99 -13.93 15.40
CA ASN A 277 30.00 -13.05 14.79
C ASN A 277 28.58 -13.64 14.83
N LEU A 278 28.44 -14.96 14.84
CA LEU A 278 27.14 -15.62 14.93
C LEU A 278 26.41 -15.29 16.24
N ASN A 279 27.10 -15.27 17.37
CA ASN A 279 26.47 -14.91 18.66
C ASN A 279 25.92 -13.50 18.62
N LEU A 280 26.71 -12.55 18.11
CA LEU A 280 26.25 -11.17 17.95
C LEU A 280 25.04 -11.07 17.01
N GLN A 281 25.05 -11.83 15.90
CA GLN A 281 23.91 -11.87 14.97
C GLN A 281 22.67 -12.47 15.64
N ARG A 282 22.84 -13.52 16.44
CA ARG A 282 21.75 -14.18 17.17
C ARG A 282 21.11 -13.27 18.20
N GLU A 283 21.91 -12.53 18.98
CA GLU A 283 21.44 -11.53 19.94
C GLU A 283 20.67 -10.41 19.23
N ASN A 284 21.24 -9.85 18.16
CA ASN A 284 20.58 -8.82 17.36
C ASN A 284 19.23 -9.28 16.76
N LEU A 285 19.15 -10.53 16.29
CA LEU A 285 17.88 -11.08 15.77
C LEU A 285 16.87 -11.30 16.88
N LYS A 286 17.31 -11.73 18.07
CA LYS A 286 16.45 -11.90 19.23
C LYS A 286 15.87 -10.56 19.69
N GLU A 287 16.69 -9.53 19.82
CA GLU A 287 16.22 -8.17 20.16
C GLU A 287 15.20 -7.65 19.13
N LYS A 288 15.45 -7.85 17.83
CA LYS A 288 14.51 -7.46 16.78
C LYS A 288 13.19 -8.24 16.84
N LEU A 289 13.23 -9.51 17.20
CA LEU A 289 12.05 -10.34 17.43
C LEU A 289 11.25 -9.83 18.63
N ASP A 290 11.91 -9.60 19.76
CA ASP A 290 11.28 -9.11 20.98
C ASP A 290 10.63 -7.74 20.75
N PHE A 291 11.32 -6.83 20.05
CA PHE A 291 10.75 -5.56 19.63
C PHE A 291 9.53 -5.73 18.71
N ALA A 292 9.60 -6.62 17.72
CA ALA A 292 8.48 -6.86 16.81
C ALA A 292 7.26 -7.47 17.51
N TYR A 293 7.46 -8.33 18.51
CA TYR A 293 6.39 -8.83 19.37
C TYR A 293 5.77 -7.75 20.25
N GLY A 294 6.57 -6.81 20.75
CA GLY A 294 6.07 -5.66 21.53
C GLY A 294 5.22 -4.67 20.72
N LEU A 295 5.28 -4.72 19.39
CA LEU A 295 4.44 -3.91 18.48
C LEU A 295 3.07 -4.54 18.18
N LYS A 296 2.87 -5.82 18.50
CA LYS A 296 1.65 -6.58 18.25
C LYS A 296 0.63 -6.40 19.36
#